data_eeee396d7061e8be714ff49cfcb80d8d
#
_entry.id   eeee396d7061e8be714ff49cfcb80d8d
#
_cell.length_a   1.000
_cell.length_b   1.000
_cell.length_c   1.000
_cell.angle_alpha   90.00
_cell.angle_beta   90.00
_cell.angle_gamma   90.00
#
_symmetry.space_group_name_H-M   'P 1'
#
loop_
_entity.id
_entity.type
_entity.pdbx_description
1 polymer ?
#
loop_
_entity_poly.entity_id
_entity_poly.type
_entity_poly.pdbx_seq_one_letter_code
_entity_poly.pdbx_strand_id
1 'polypeptide(L)'
;MTTLADLRSRIDELDRQLVKLLNERSQCALQIGKLKQEQHLPLYQPDREKEVLQNAERNNQGPLSNAAIRRLFERIIDEARAAERHAMHPDGDEKDS
;
A
#
# COMPACT_ATOMS: atom_id res chain seq x y z
N MET A 1 17.61 1.05 -30.59
CA MET A 1 17.90 -0.07 -29.66
C MET A 1 17.79 0.38 -28.20
N THR A 2 17.22 -0.46 -27.38
CA THR A 2 17.08 -0.17 -25.96
C THR A 2 18.41 -0.34 -25.24
N THR A 3 18.87 0.71 -24.56
CA THR A 3 20.13 0.68 -23.83
C THR A 3 19.87 0.52 -22.33
N LEU A 4 20.93 0.24 -21.58
CA LEU A 4 20.88 0.20 -20.11
C LEU A 4 20.37 1.54 -19.55
N ALA A 5 20.86 2.65 -20.10
CA ALA A 5 20.42 3.98 -19.68
C ALA A 5 18.92 4.19 -19.93
N ASP A 6 18.42 3.73 -21.08
CA ASP A 6 16.99 3.83 -21.41
C ASP A 6 16.14 3.06 -20.40
N LEU A 7 16.55 1.84 -20.05
CA LEU A 7 15.81 1.02 -19.10
C LEU A 7 15.83 1.61 -17.69
N ARG A 8 16.98 2.18 -17.27
CA ARG A 8 17.07 2.85 -15.97
C ARG A 8 16.18 4.08 -15.91
N SER A 9 16.12 4.86 -17.00
CA SER A 9 15.23 6.01 -17.09
C SER A 9 13.77 5.56 -17.00
N ARG A 10 13.44 4.45 -17.63
CA ARG A 10 12.09 3.89 -17.57
C ARG A 10 11.73 3.44 -16.14
N ILE A 11 12.68 2.81 -15.46
CA ILE A 11 12.49 2.42 -14.04
C ILE A 11 12.25 3.65 -13.18
N ASP A 12 13.05 4.72 -13.36
CA ASP A 12 12.88 5.95 -12.60
C ASP A 12 11.47 6.54 -12.78
N GLU A 13 10.98 6.52 -14.01
CA GLU A 13 9.62 6.99 -14.31
C GLU A 13 8.57 6.12 -13.63
N LEU A 14 8.73 4.80 -13.70
CA LEU A 14 7.81 3.86 -13.04
C LEU A 14 7.84 4.05 -11.52
N ASP A 15 9.02 4.27 -10.95
CA ASP A 15 9.15 4.51 -9.51
C ASP A 15 8.38 5.76 -9.08
N ARG A 16 8.46 6.84 -9.88
CA ARG A 16 7.68 8.05 -9.58
C ARG A 16 6.18 7.75 -9.60
N GLN A 17 5.71 6.96 -10.55
CA GLN A 17 4.32 6.56 -10.62
C GLN A 17 3.93 5.67 -9.43
N LEU A 18 4.81 4.76 -9.02
CA LEU A 18 4.58 3.91 -7.87
C LEU A 18 4.41 4.73 -6.59
N VAL A 19 5.30 5.69 -6.35
CA VAL A 19 5.22 6.57 -5.17
C VAL A 19 3.88 7.30 -5.17
N LYS A 20 3.50 7.86 -6.31
CA LYS A 20 2.23 8.57 -6.44
C LYS A 20 1.04 7.67 -6.12
N LEU A 21 1.01 6.46 -6.70
CA LEU A 21 -0.08 5.51 -6.49
C LEU A 21 -0.16 5.03 -5.05
N LEU A 22 1.00 4.77 -4.42
CA LEU A 22 1.05 4.37 -3.02
C LEU A 22 0.46 5.46 -2.12
N ASN A 23 0.77 6.72 -2.38
CA ASN A 23 0.24 7.82 -1.59
C ASN A 23 -1.26 8.04 -1.85
N GLU A 24 -1.72 7.92 -3.09
CA GLU A 24 -3.15 7.99 -3.39
C GLU A 24 -3.92 6.89 -2.67
N ARG A 25 -3.39 5.68 -2.69
CA ARG A 25 -3.98 4.55 -1.98
C ARG A 25 -4.03 4.80 -0.48
N SER A 26 -2.94 5.33 0.09
CA SER A 26 -2.88 5.67 1.51
C SER A 26 -3.91 6.72 1.90
N GLN A 27 -4.14 7.72 1.05
CA GLN A 27 -5.17 8.72 1.30
C GLN A 27 -6.56 8.10 1.36
N CYS A 28 -6.85 7.15 0.47
CA CYS A 28 -8.10 6.40 0.53
C CYS A 28 -8.22 5.61 1.83
N ALA A 29 -7.12 4.96 2.23
CA ALA A 29 -7.10 4.18 3.46
C ALA A 29 -7.34 5.06 4.69
N LEU A 30 -6.76 6.26 4.71
CA LEU A 30 -6.97 7.22 5.79
C LEU A 30 -8.44 7.67 5.86
N GLN A 31 -9.05 7.91 4.72
CA GLN A 31 -10.47 8.28 4.67
C GLN A 31 -11.36 7.14 5.15
N ILE A 32 -11.03 5.90 4.77
CA ILE A 32 -11.75 4.72 5.25
C ILE A 32 -11.61 4.59 6.77
N GLY A 33 -10.40 4.78 7.29
CA GLY A 33 -10.15 4.73 8.72
C GLY A 33 -10.98 5.75 9.48
N LYS A 34 -11.09 6.98 8.94
CA LYS A 34 -11.91 8.03 9.52
C LYS A 34 -13.39 7.65 9.54
N LEU A 35 -13.89 7.09 8.43
CA LEU A 35 -15.29 6.64 8.34
C LEU A 35 -15.57 5.52 9.33
N LYS A 36 -14.64 4.56 9.47
CA LYS A 36 -14.78 3.48 10.43
C LYS A 36 -14.86 4.01 11.86
N GLN A 37 -14.04 5.00 12.18
CA GLN A 37 -14.06 5.64 13.49
C GLN A 37 -15.41 6.30 13.75
N GLU A 38 -15.93 7.04 12.78
CA GLU A 38 -17.22 7.71 12.90
C GLU A 38 -18.38 6.72 13.05
N GLN A 39 -18.27 5.56 12.41
CA GLN A 39 -19.30 4.52 12.44
C GLN A 39 -19.05 3.48 13.54
N HIS A 40 -18.02 3.66 14.37
CA HIS A 40 -17.65 2.74 15.43
C HIS A 40 -17.35 1.33 14.92
N LEU A 41 -16.75 1.23 13.72
CA LEU A 41 -16.33 -0.03 13.14
C LEU A 41 -14.88 -0.33 13.50
N PRO A 42 -14.50 -1.62 13.60
CA PRO A 42 -13.11 -1.97 13.89
C PRO A 42 -12.18 -1.58 12.74
N LEU A 43 -10.98 -1.08 13.08
CA LEU A 43 -9.97 -0.74 12.07
C LEU A 43 -9.39 -2.00 11.42
N TYR A 44 -9.13 -3.03 12.23
CA TYR A 44 -8.57 -4.26 11.74
C TYR A 44 -9.67 -5.16 11.17
N GLN A 45 -9.59 -5.46 9.89
CA GLN A 45 -10.53 -6.33 9.19
C GLN A 45 -9.76 -7.38 8.40
N PRO A 46 -9.47 -8.54 9.04
CA PRO A 46 -8.65 -9.57 8.39
C PRO A 46 -9.26 -10.13 7.12
N ASP A 47 -10.58 -10.21 7.02
CA ASP A 47 -11.24 -10.68 5.80
C ASP A 47 -10.97 -9.75 4.62
N ARG A 48 -10.98 -8.44 4.87
CA ARG A 48 -10.67 -7.47 3.82
C ARG A 48 -9.20 -7.55 3.41
N GLU A 49 -8.29 -7.75 4.35
CA GLU A 49 -6.87 -7.89 4.04
C GLU A 49 -6.63 -9.11 3.16
N LYS A 50 -7.29 -10.23 3.48
CA LYS A 50 -7.20 -11.44 2.68
C LYS A 50 -7.72 -11.20 1.26
N GLU A 51 -8.82 -10.49 1.12
CA GLU A 51 -9.39 -10.13 -0.16
C GLU A 51 -8.43 -9.28 -0.99
N VAL A 52 -7.79 -8.28 -0.36
CA VAL A 52 -6.81 -7.42 -1.04
C VAL A 52 -5.65 -8.25 -1.58
N LEU A 53 -5.13 -9.19 -0.78
CA LEU A 53 -4.03 -10.06 -1.21
C LEU A 53 -4.45 -10.96 -2.37
N GLN A 54 -5.64 -11.53 -2.30
CA GLN A 54 -6.17 -12.39 -3.37
C GLN A 54 -6.37 -11.58 -4.66
N ASN A 55 -6.88 -10.36 -4.56
CA ASN A 55 -7.08 -9.49 -5.72
C ASN A 55 -5.74 -9.13 -6.37
N ALA A 56 -4.72 -8.84 -5.56
CA ALA A 56 -3.40 -8.52 -6.07
C ALA A 56 -2.81 -9.71 -6.85
N GLU A 57 -2.91 -10.91 -6.29
CA GLU A 57 -2.43 -12.12 -6.96
C GLU A 57 -3.21 -12.40 -8.25
N ARG A 58 -4.52 -12.20 -8.23
CA ARG A 58 -5.37 -12.42 -9.40
C ARG A 58 -5.04 -11.46 -10.53
N ASN A 59 -4.66 -10.24 -10.21
CA ASN A 59 -4.30 -9.22 -11.21
C ASN A 59 -2.85 -9.30 -11.64
N ASN A 60 -2.06 -10.19 -11.06
CA ASN A 60 -0.64 -10.32 -11.39
C ASN A 60 -0.46 -11.04 -12.71
N GLN A 61 0.19 -10.38 -13.66
CA GLN A 61 0.49 -10.95 -14.98
C GLN A 61 1.99 -11.28 -15.14
N GLY A 62 2.74 -11.22 -14.05
CA GLY A 62 4.18 -11.45 -14.11
C GLY A 62 4.92 -10.25 -14.68
N PRO A 63 6.25 -10.30 -14.72
CA PRO A 63 7.13 -11.43 -14.38
C PRO A 63 7.32 -11.71 -12.88
N LEU A 64 6.81 -10.84 -11.98
CA LEU A 64 6.89 -11.14 -10.55
C LEU A 64 6.01 -12.33 -10.20
N SER A 65 6.49 -13.20 -9.30
CA SER A 65 5.69 -14.33 -8.82
C SER A 65 4.53 -13.83 -7.96
N ASN A 66 3.50 -14.66 -7.82
CA ASN A 66 2.40 -14.35 -6.91
C ASN A 66 2.89 -14.23 -5.46
N ALA A 67 3.87 -15.04 -5.07
CA ALA A 67 4.45 -14.93 -3.73
C ALA A 67 5.13 -13.59 -3.51
N ALA A 68 5.83 -13.07 -4.51
CA ALA A 68 6.46 -11.75 -4.43
C ALA A 68 5.41 -10.64 -4.34
N ILE A 69 4.37 -10.71 -5.17
CA ILE A 69 3.26 -9.74 -5.14
C ILE A 69 2.59 -9.76 -3.76
N ARG A 70 2.36 -10.95 -3.21
CA ARG A 70 1.75 -11.09 -1.89
C ARG A 70 2.60 -10.40 -0.81
N ARG A 71 3.93 -10.63 -0.81
CA ARG A 71 4.82 -9.99 0.18
C ARG A 71 4.80 -8.46 0.07
N LEU A 72 4.80 -7.94 -1.16
CA LEU A 72 4.76 -6.51 -1.39
C LEU A 72 3.45 -5.91 -0.88
N PHE A 73 2.32 -6.56 -1.15
CA PHE A 73 1.02 -6.06 -0.70
C PHE A 73 0.84 -6.23 0.81
N GLU A 74 1.42 -7.25 1.42
CA GLU A 74 1.45 -7.35 2.88
C GLU A 74 2.13 -6.12 3.48
N ARG A 75 3.25 -5.69 2.89
CA ARG A 75 3.94 -4.47 3.35
C ARG A 75 3.11 -3.21 3.12
N ILE A 76 2.45 -3.11 1.97
CA ILE A 76 1.57 -1.98 1.66
C ILE A 76 0.44 -1.88 2.67
N ILE A 77 -0.18 -3.02 3.01
CA ILE A 77 -1.24 -3.08 4.00
C ILE A 77 -0.72 -2.66 5.37
N ASP A 78 0.45 -3.15 5.77
CA ASP A 78 1.05 -2.80 7.06
C ASP A 78 1.35 -1.31 7.15
N GLU A 79 1.88 -0.72 6.09
CA GLU A 79 2.19 0.72 6.09
C GLU A 79 0.91 1.57 6.10
N ALA A 80 -0.14 1.12 5.40
CA ALA A 80 -1.43 1.81 5.43
C ALA A 80 -2.02 1.79 6.84
N ARG A 81 -1.90 0.66 7.54
CA ARG A 81 -2.36 0.51 8.91
C ARG A 81 -1.57 1.41 9.86
N ALA A 82 -0.25 1.49 9.66
CA ALA A 82 0.61 2.38 10.43
C ALA A 82 0.22 3.85 10.22
N ALA A 83 -0.06 4.24 8.97
CA ALA A 83 -0.50 5.60 8.66
C ALA A 83 -1.84 5.92 9.32
N GLU A 84 -2.77 4.98 9.35
CA GLU A 84 -4.06 5.15 10.01
C GLU A 84 -3.87 5.36 11.52
N ARG A 85 -3.02 4.55 12.16
CA ARG A 85 -2.72 4.71 13.60
C ARG A 85 -2.09 6.07 13.89
N HIS A 86 -1.15 6.49 13.05
CA HIS A 86 -0.47 7.77 13.21
C HIS A 86 -1.47 8.94 13.10
N ALA A 87 -2.40 8.87 12.15
CA ALA A 87 -3.43 9.90 11.96
C ALA A 87 -4.37 9.99 13.16
N MET A 88 -4.67 8.86 13.81
CA MET A 88 -5.56 8.82 14.97
C MET A 88 -4.85 9.15 16.28
N HIS A 89 -3.56 8.85 16.38
CA HIS A 89 -2.75 9.05 17.57
C HIS A 89 -1.41 9.67 17.22
N PRO A 90 -1.41 10.92 16.70
CA PRO A 90 -0.17 11.52 16.18
C PRO A 90 0.93 11.66 17.23
N ASP A 91 0.58 11.85 18.50
CA ASP A 91 1.58 11.98 19.57
C ASP A 91 2.21 10.65 19.94
N GLY A 92 1.54 9.53 19.68
CA GLY A 92 2.01 8.20 20.03
C GLY A 92 3.05 7.64 19.08
N ASP A 93 3.08 8.10 17.83
CA ASP A 93 3.89 7.51 16.78
C ASP A 93 5.14 8.32 16.40
N GLU A 94 5.37 9.45 17.05
CA GLU A 94 6.52 10.30 16.73
C GLU A 94 7.86 9.60 16.92
N LYS A 95 7.91 8.59 17.77
CA LYS A 95 9.15 7.89 18.10
C LYS A 95 9.56 6.85 17.05
N ASP A 96 8.70 6.57 16.13
CA ASP A 96 8.94 5.53 15.11
C ASP A 96 9.59 6.06 13.84
N SER A 97 9.79 7.32 13.77
CA SER A 97 10.41 7.97 12.61
C SER A 97 11.91 7.76 12.52
#